data_2c5db65d546327cb4ebe1ab3fc6d38ff
#
_entry.id   2c5db65d546327cb4ebe1ab3fc6d38ff
#
_cell.length_a   1.000
_cell.length_b   1.000
_cell.length_c   1.000
_cell.angle_alpha   90.00
_cell.angle_beta   90.00
_cell.angle_gamma   90.00
#
_symmetry.space_group_name_H-M   'P 1'
#
loop_
_entity.id
_entity.type
_entity.pdbx_description
1 polymer ?
#
loop_
_entity_poly.entity_id
_entity_poly.type
_entity_poly.pdbx_seq_one_letter_code
_entity_poly.pdbx_strand_id
1 'polypeptide(L)'
;KKAAHFMMLQITKRYPVSAEFIIKCATGSTNIFIPHIMQALMESGYTNTIFGDLYNKLFNKESDGNILVTPKYPDIEEVVGAIHDAGGIAVLAHPYLYDNIDSIPRLIECGIDGIEVWHPSATEAQRAELKKLATKNKLLMTGGTDFCGLYNRYPVSVGDIDVPDDAVTKLLGYKAKIRRMQKKAQKAAEEAAKSN
;
A
#
# COMPACT_ATOMS: atom_id res chain seq x y z
N LYS A 1 -7.58 12.01 7.50
CA LYS A 1 -8.95 12.50 7.78
C LYS A 1 -9.17 13.91 7.22
N LYS A 2 -8.35 14.94 7.57
CA LYS A 2 -8.56 16.34 7.12
C LYS A 2 -8.59 16.48 5.58
N ALA A 3 -7.67 15.87 4.86
CA ALA A 3 -7.62 15.91 3.39
C ALA A 3 -8.90 15.35 2.75
N ALA A 4 -9.36 14.19 3.20
CA ALA A 4 -10.59 13.57 2.72
C ALA A 4 -11.83 14.43 2.99
N HIS A 5 -11.92 15.01 4.19
CA HIS A 5 -13.02 15.92 4.53
C HIS A 5 -13.03 17.16 3.64
N PHE A 6 -11.87 17.75 3.38
CA PHE A 6 -11.76 18.89 2.45
C PHE A 6 -12.22 18.51 1.03
N MET A 7 -11.74 17.38 0.49
CA MET A 7 -12.14 16.91 -0.83
C MET A 7 -13.66 16.66 -0.90
N MET A 8 -14.24 16.04 0.12
CA MET A 8 -15.69 15.84 0.23
C MET A 8 -16.45 17.18 0.16
N LEU A 9 -16.01 18.20 0.93
CA LEU A 9 -16.64 19.52 0.91
C LEU A 9 -16.51 20.20 -0.47
N GLN A 10 -15.43 19.98 -1.21
CA GLN A 10 -15.30 20.52 -2.56
C GLN A 10 -16.32 19.84 -3.52
N ILE A 11 -16.59 18.56 -3.32
CA ILE A 11 -17.62 17.84 -4.12
C ILE A 11 -19.01 18.41 -3.83
N THR A 12 -19.41 18.60 -2.56
CA THR A 12 -20.73 19.11 -2.21
C THR A 12 -20.99 20.53 -2.74
N LYS A 13 -19.93 21.32 -3.02
CA LYS A 13 -20.03 22.63 -3.66
C LYS A 13 -20.19 22.58 -5.18
N ARG A 14 -19.70 21.52 -5.83
CA ARG A 14 -19.64 21.39 -7.29
C ARG A 14 -20.74 20.50 -7.85
N TYR A 15 -21.25 19.58 -7.05
CA TYR A 15 -22.24 18.59 -7.42
C TYR A 15 -23.36 18.56 -6.37
N PRO A 16 -24.62 18.38 -6.74
CA PRO A 16 -25.74 18.23 -5.81
C PRO A 16 -25.73 16.84 -5.13
N VAL A 17 -24.63 16.55 -4.43
CA VAL A 17 -24.41 15.34 -3.64
C VAL A 17 -24.16 15.76 -2.20
N SER A 18 -24.91 15.24 -1.24
CA SER A 18 -24.77 15.61 0.16
C SER A 18 -23.56 14.97 0.82
N ALA A 19 -23.00 15.62 1.85
CA ALA A 19 -21.92 15.06 2.65
C ALA A 19 -22.33 13.75 3.34
N GLU A 20 -23.58 13.69 3.84
CA GLU A 20 -24.16 12.50 4.46
C GLU A 20 -24.17 11.31 3.53
N PHE A 21 -24.47 11.53 2.24
CA PHE A 21 -24.47 10.46 1.26
C PHE A 21 -23.05 9.92 0.99
N ILE A 22 -22.06 10.81 0.88
CA ILE A 22 -20.64 10.40 0.75
C ILE A 22 -20.20 9.61 1.99
N ILE A 23 -20.58 10.05 3.19
CA ILE A 23 -20.28 9.34 4.45
C ILE A 23 -20.97 7.96 4.45
N LYS A 24 -22.18 7.85 3.95
CA LYS A 24 -22.91 6.58 3.82
C LYS A 24 -22.15 5.60 2.91
N CYS A 25 -21.58 6.06 1.80
CA CYS A 25 -20.74 5.23 0.92
C CYS A 25 -19.46 4.74 1.64
N ALA A 26 -19.01 5.43 2.69
CA ALA A 26 -17.86 5.04 3.52
C ALA A 26 -18.26 4.20 4.75
N THR A 27 -19.51 3.72 4.85
CA THR A 27 -19.96 2.92 6.00
C THR A 27 -19.11 1.66 6.16
N GLY A 28 -18.63 1.40 7.38
CA GLY A 28 -17.72 0.29 7.69
C GLY A 28 -16.24 0.61 7.52
N SER A 29 -15.89 1.76 6.92
CA SER A 29 -14.52 2.24 6.80
C SER A 29 -14.16 3.19 7.96
N THR A 30 -12.90 3.17 8.39
CA THR A 30 -12.39 4.11 9.42
C THR A 30 -12.16 5.53 8.90
N ASN A 31 -12.13 5.69 7.58
CA ASN A 31 -11.90 6.96 6.90
C ASN A 31 -12.71 7.05 5.60
N ILE A 32 -12.94 8.28 5.13
CA ILE A 32 -13.39 8.51 3.76
C ILE A 32 -12.18 8.46 2.83
N PHE A 33 -12.27 7.67 1.77
CA PHE A 33 -11.28 7.60 0.69
C PHE A 33 -11.87 8.15 -0.61
N ILE A 34 -11.02 8.49 -1.57
CA ILE A 34 -11.45 8.99 -2.88
C ILE A 34 -12.46 8.04 -3.57
N PRO A 35 -12.30 6.71 -3.56
CA PRO A 35 -13.29 5.81 -4.13
C PRO A 35 -14.71 5.94 -3.53
N HIS A 36 -14.85 6.24 -2.22
CA HIS A 36 -16.18 6.48 -1.61
C HIS A 36 -16.84 7.75 -2.16
N ILE A 37 -16.04 8.81 -2.40
CA ILE A 37 -16.51 10.04 -3.04
C ILE A 37 -16.96 9.73 -4.48
N MET A 38 -16.17 8.97 -5.21
CA MET A 38 -16.51 8.57 -6.57
C MET A 38 -17.74 7.65 -6.64
N GLN A 39 -17.92 6.77 -5.67
CA GLN A 39 -19.12 5.95 -5.54
C GLN A 39 -20.36 6.83 -5.38
N ALA A 40 -20.30 7.82 -4.50
CA ALA A 40 -21.42 8.75 -4.32
C ALA A 40 -21.75 9.51 -5.61
N LEU A 41 -20.74 9.95 -6.37
CA LEU A 41 -20.92 10.58 -7.68
C LEU A 41 -21.50 9.60 -8.71
N MET A 42 -21.08 8.35 -8.71
CA MET A 42 -21.56 7.30 -9.59
C MET A 42 -23.03 6.95 -9.30
N GLU A 43 -23.38 6.75 -8.04
CA GLU A 43 -24.76 6.47 -7.61
C GLU A 43 -25.69 7.67 -7.83
N SER A 44 -25.14 8.89 -7.91
CA SER A 44 -25.86 10.11 -8.27
C SER A 44 -25.91 10.37 -9.79
N GLY A 45 -25.39 9.48 -10.63
CA GLY A 45 -25.48 9.54 -12.09
C GLY A 45 -24.46 10.45 -12.79
N TYR A 46 -23.42 10.94 -12.11
CA TYR A 46 -22.37 11.80 -12.71
C TYR A 46 -21.30 11.04 -13.47
N THR A 47 -21.17 9.75 -13.22
CA THR A 47 -20.26 8.84 -13.90
C THR A 47 -20.80 7.42 -13.80
N ASN A 48 -20.35 6.53 -14.68
CA ASN A 48 -20.67 5.10 -14.64
C ASN A 48 -19.50 4.23 -14.14
N THR A 49 -18.41 4.85 -13.70
CA THR A 49 -17.21 4.15 -13.20
C THR A 49 -16.54 4.94 -12.08
N ILE A 50 -15.90 4.22 -11.16
CA ILE A 50 -15.08 4.81 -10.10
C ILE A 50 -13.80 5.44 -10.68
N PHE A 51 -13.09 4.72 -11.55
CA PHE A 51 -11.83 5.15 -12.15
C PHE A 51 -12.01 5.42 -13.64
N GLY A 52 -12.29 6.67 -13.99
CA GLY A 52 -12.53 7.11 -15.35
C GLY A 52 -12.26 8.62 -15.50
N ASP A 53 -12.84 9.24 -16.53
CA ASP A 53 -12.58 10.64 -16.86
C ASP A 53 -12.91 11.59 -15.71
N LEU A 54 -14.03 11.37 -15.01
CA LEU A 54 -14.40 12.21 -13.87
C LEU A 54 -13.40 12.07 -12.71
N TYR A 55 -12.92 10.84 -12.44
CA TYR A 55 -11.87 10.62 -11.46
C TYR A 55 -10.59 11.38 -11.84
N ASN A 56 -10.15 11.26 -13.09
CA ASN A 56 -8.97 11.96 -13.59
C ASN A 56 -9.14 13.48 -13.50
N LYS A 57 -10.28 14.01 -13.89
CA LYS A 57 -10.58 15.43 -13.78
C LYS A 57 -10.51 15.95 -12.35
N LEU A 58 -11.02 15.19 -11.37
CA LEU A 58 -11.13 15.63 -9.98
C LEU A 58 -9.88 15.35 -9.15
N PHE A 59 -9.15 14.27 -9.44
CA PHE A 59 -8.10 13.76 -8.56
C PHE A 59 -6.73 13.56 -9.24
N ASN A 60 -6.58 13.91 -10.52
CA ASN A 60 -5.25 14.02 -11.12
C ASN A 60 -4.67 15.40 -10.80
N LYS A 61 -3.44 15.44 -10.29
CA LYS A 61 -2.72 16.69 -9.92
C LYS A 61 -2.57 17.67 -11.09
N GLU A 62 -2.43 17.14 -12.30
CA GLU A 62 -2.22 17.91 -13.52
C GLU A 62 -3.53 18.42 -14.16
N SER A 63 -4.67 17.99 -13.65
CA SER A 63 -5.97 18.42 -14.18
C SER A 63 -6.35 19.78 -13.63
N ASP A 64 -6.76 20.68 -14.53
CA ASP A 64 -7.29 21.97 -14.15
C ASP A 64 -8.52 21.85 -13.26
N GLY A 65 -8.50 22.58 -12.14
CA GLY A 65 -9.59 22.59 -11.17
C GLY A 65 -9.75 21.26 -10.40
N ASN A 66 -8.71 20.42 -10.35
CA ASN A 66 -8.71 19.24 -9.49
C ASN A 66 -8.89 19.65 -8.01
N ILE A 67 -9.34 18.69 -7.20
CA ILE A 67 -9.60 18.89 -5.76
C ILE A 67 -8.70 18.04 -4.89
N LEU A 68 -7.70 17.38 -5.50
CA LEU A 68 -6.82 16.47 -4.79
C LEU A 68 -6.02 17.21 -3.71
N VAL A 69 -6.12 16.71 -2.50
CA VAL A 69 -5.29 17.14 -1.37
C VAL A 69 -4.39 15.99 -0.98
N THR A 70 -3.09 16.15 -1.21
CA THR A 70 -2.09 15.18 -0.80
C THR A 70 -1.81 15.35 0.70
N PRO A 71 -2.02 14.32 1.54
CA PRO A 71 -1.62 14.37 2.94
C PRO A 71 -0.10 14.52 3.07
N LYS A 72 0.34 15.13 4.15
CA LYS A 72 1.75 15.04 4.55
C LYS A 72 1.96 13.65 5.16
N TYR A 73 2.79 12.86 4.52
CA TYR A 73 3.19 11.54 5.03
C TYR A 73 4.43 11.68 5.93
N PRO A 74 4.61 10.78 6.93
CA PRO A 74 5.85 10.66 7.67
C PRO A 74 6.98 10.17 6.76
N ASP A 75 8.22 10.30 7.21
CA ASP A 75 9.38 9.78 6.49
C ASP A 75 9.41 8.25 6.49
N ILE A 76 10.08 7.67 5.50
CA ILE A 76 10.17 6.21 5.31
C ILE A 76 10.84 5.55 6.52
N GLU A 77 11.93 6.12 7.04
CA GLU A 77 12.63 5.60 8.21
C GLU A 77 11.72 5.56 9.44
N GLU A 78 10.94 6.63 9.66
CA GLU A 78 9.98 6.69 10.77
C GLU A 78 8.91 5.61 10.63
N VAL A 79 8.37 5.37 9.42
CA VAL A 79 7.35 4.36 9.18
C VAL A 79 7.90 2.95 9.38
N VAL A 80 9.07 2.64 8.80
CA VAL A 80 9.71 1.33 8.94
C VAL A 80 10.07 1.06 10.41
N GLY A 81 10.64 2.06 11.10
CA GLY A 81 10.94 1.97 12.53
C GLY A 81 9.69 1.67 13.36
N ALA A 82 8.60 2.41 13.16
CA ALA A 82 7.34 2.19 13.87
C ALA A 82 6.74 0.80 13.63
N ILE A 83 6.86 0.26 12.40
CA ILE A 83 6.42 -1.10 12.08
C ILE A 83 7.26 -2.12 12.86
N HIS A 84 8.56 -1.96 12.91
CA HIS A 84 9.48 -2.85 13.62
C HIS A 84 9.29 -2.79 15.14
N ASP A 85 9.10 -1.60 15.71
CA ASP A 85 8.82 -1.38 17.13
C ASP A 85 7.52 -2.07 17.56
N ALA A 86 6.53 -2.07 16.67
CA ALA A 86 5.28 -2.84 16.86
C ALA A 86 5.45 -4.36 16.66
N GLY A 87 6.66 -4.86 16.34
CA GLY A 87 6.93 -6.26 16.01
C GLY A 87 6.35 -6.68 14.66
N GLY A 88 6.13 -5.71 13.75
CA GLY A 88 5.63 -5.91 12.40
C GLY A 88 6.71 -6.35 11.41
N ILE A 89 6.31 -6.49 10.16
CA ILE A 89 7.16 -6.78 8.99
C ILE A 89 6.87 -5.69 7.97
N ALA A 90 7.87 -4.92 7.57
CA ALA A 90 7.74 -3.84 6.61
C ALA A 90 7.91 -4.38 5.18
N VAL A 91 6.86 -4.33 4.38
CA VAL A 91 6.86 -4.82 2.99
C VAL A 91 6.47 -3.69 2.04
N LEU A 92 7.27 -3.46 1.00
CA LEU A 92 6.92 -2.54 -0.08
C LEU A 92 5.82 -3.17 -0.94
N ALA A 93 4.64 -2.57 -0.94
CA ALA A 93 3.49 -3.00 -1.74
C ALA A 93 3.58 -2.45 -3.17
N HIS A 94 3.11 -3.24 -4.15
CA HIS A 94 2.86 -2.90 -5.57
C HIS A 94 3.82 -1.84 -6.17
N PRO A 95 5.15 -2.07 -6.23
CA PRO A 95 6.13 -1.04 -6.58
C PRO A 95 5.94 -0.42 -7.97
N TYR A 96 5.36 -1.16 -8.92
CA TYR A 96 5.07 -0.66 -10.27
C TYR A 96 3.75 0.11 -10.41
N LEU A 97 2.89 0.11 -9.38
CA LEU A 97 1.60 0.80 -9.46
C LEU A 97 1.74 2.33 -9.49
N TYR A 98 2.75 2.86 -8.81
CA TYR A 98 2.99 4.30 -8.66
C TYR A 98 4.37 4.74 -9.19
N ASP A 99 5.01 3.89 -9.99
CA ASP A 99 6.35 4.15 -10.56
C ASP A 99 7.41 4.52 -9.52
N ASN A 100 7.42 3.76 -8.40
CA ASN A 100 8.29 4.03 -7.25
C ASN A 100 9.56 3.17 -7.22
N ILE A 101 9.95 2.62 -8.37
CA ILE A 101 11.09 1.68 -8.47
C ILE A 101 12.40 2.33 -8.00
N ASP A 102 12.61 3.59 -8.33
CA ASP A 102 13.82 4.33 -7.96
C ASP A 102 13.98 4.53 -6.44
N SER A 103 12.90 4.40 -5.68
CA SER A 103 12.94 4.49 -4.22
C SER A 103 13.38 3.19 -3.51
N ILE A 104 13.42 2.05 -4.23
CA ILE A 104 13.71 0.74 -3.63
C ILE A 104 15.09 0.68 -2.96
N PRO A 105 16.18 1.22 -3.52
CA PRO A 105 17.48 1.21 -2.83
C PRO A 105 17.41 1.88 -1.45
N ARG A 106 16.79 3.06 -1.37
CA ARG A 106 16.60 3.77 -0.09
C ARG A 106 15.74 2.97 0.90
N LEU A 107 14.67 2.33 0.42
CA LEU A 107 13.81 1.48 1.25
C LEU A 107 14.58 0.29 1.84
N ILE A 108 15.49 -0.31 1.05
CA ILE A 108 16.37 -1.39 1.52
C ILE A 108 17.32 -0.88 2.61
N GLU A 109 17.90 0.31 2.42
CA GLU A 109 18.77 0.96 3.43
C GLU A 109 18.01 1.26 4.72
N CYS A 110 16.72 1.66 4.64
CA CYS A 110 15.83 1.85 5.78
C CYS A 110 15.42 0.52 6.46
N GLY A 111 15.78 -0.63 5.88
CA GLY A 111 15.60 -1.94 6.49
C GLY A 111 14.23 -2.58 6.24
N ILE A 112 13.60 -2.35 5.09
CA ILE A 112 12.39 -3.12 4.73
C ILE A 112 12.68 -4.62 4.74
N ASP A 113 11.69 -5.41 5.13
CA ASP A 113 11.79 -6.87 5.24
C ASP A 113 11.41 -7.59 3.96
N GLY A 114 10.61 -6.96 3.11
CA GLY A 114 10.07 -7.61 1.92
C GLY A 114 9.61 -6.66 0.84
N ILE A 115 9.24 -7.26 -0.30
CA ILE A 115 8.70 -6.56 -1.46
C ILE A 115 7.59 -7.41 -2.08
N GLU A 116 6.53 -6.77 -2.53
CA GLU A 116 5.47 -7.44 -3.25
C GLU A 116 5.89 -7.65 -4.71
N VAL A 117 6.00 -8.93 -5.09
CA VAL A 117 6.48 -9.38 -6.40
C VAL A 117 5.32 -9.72 -7.32
N TRP A 118 4.32 -10.45 -6.80
CA TRP A 118 3.19 -10.94 -7.57
C TRP A 118 1.98 -10.02 -7.35
N HIS A 119 1.82 -9.05 -8.24
CA HIS A 119 0.70 -8.10 -8.23
C HIS A 119 0.17 -7.88 -9.65
N PRO A 120 -1.14 -7.59 -9.85
CA PRO A 120 -1.73 -7.36 -11.17
C PRO A 120 -1.08 -6.21 -11.96
N SER A 121 -0.55 -5.19 -11.29
CA SER A 121 0.12 -4.05 -11.94
C SER A 121 1.49 -4.38 -12.54
N ALA A 122 2.08 -5.53 -12.21
CA ALA A 122 3.41 -5.91 -12.67
C ALA A 122 3.32 -6.91 -13.84
N THR A 123 4.02 -6.63 -14.94
CA THR A 123 4.23 -7.57 -16.04
C THR A 123 5.13 -8.72 -15.60
N GLU A 124 5.17 -9.82 -16.38
CA GLU A 124 6.04 -10.95 -16.04
C GLU A 124 7.53 -10.58 -16.03
N ALA A 125 7.96 -9.70 -16.93
CA ALA A 125 9.33 -9.17 -16.92
C ALA A 125 9.64 -8.38 -15.65
N GLN A 126 8.71 -7.52 -15.21
CA GLN A 126 8.84 -6.75 -13.98
C GLN A 126 8.83 -7.63 -12.73
N ARG A 127 8.00 -8.68 -12.70
CA ARG A 127 8.02 -9.70 -11.63
C ARG A 127 9.36 -10.42 -11.56
N ALA A 128 9.94 -10.79 -12.71
CA ALA A 128 11.26 -11.43 -12.77
C ALA A 128 12.37 -10.49 -12.22
N GLU A 129 12.28 -9.21 -12.53
CA GLU A 129 13.19 -8.18 -12.00
C GLU A 129 13.07 -8.03 -10.48
N LEU A 130 11.84 -7.92 -9.95
CA LEU A 130 11.59 -7.87 -8.51
C LEU A 130 12.06 -9.13 -7.78
N LYS A 131 11.86 -10.33 -8.36
CA LYS A 131 12.38 -11.59 -7.82
C LYS A 131 13.91 -11.56 -7.69
N LYS A 132 14.60 -11.11 -8.74
CA LYS A 132 16.06 -11.00 -8.75
C LYS A 132 16.54 -10.00 -7.68
N LEU A 133 15.91 -8.85 -7.58
CA LEU A 133 16.20 -7.82 -6.60
C LEU A 133 15.97 -8.33 -5.16
N ALA A 134 14.82 -8.94 -4.90
CA ALA A 134 14.48 -9.49 -3.58
C ALA A 134 15.45 -10.61 -3.17
N THR A 135 15.83 -11.49 -4.11
CA THR A 135 16.82 -12.55 -3.86
C THR A 135 18.18 -11.97 -3.50
N LYS A 136 18.68 -10.99 -4.27
CA LYS A 136 19.96 -10.32 -4.03
C LYS A 136 20.02 -9.69 -2.65
N ASN A 137 18.93 -9.08 -2.19
CA ASN A 137 18.86 -8.36 -0.92
C ASN A 137 18.26 -9.20 0.23
N LYS A 138 18.00 -10.49 0.01
CA LYS A 138 17.44 -11.43 1.01
C LYS A 138 16.09 -10.97 1.57
N LEU A 139 15.30 -10.26 0.78
CA LEU A 139 13.97 -9.79 1.14
C LEU A 139 12.93 -10.91 1.03
N LEU A 140 11.89 -10.81 1.85
CA LEU A 140 10.66 -11.57 1.66
C LEU A 140 10.02 -11.19 0.34
N MET A 141 9.37 -12.17 -0.29
CA MET A 141 8.54 -11.94 -1.48
C MET A 141 7.10 -12.21 -1.12
N THR A 142 6.22 -11.27 -1.42
CA THR A 142 4.77 -11.39 -1.18
C THR A 142 4.01 -11.16 -2.48
N GLY A 143 2.72 -11.38 -2.45
CA GLY A 143 1.85 -11.08 -3.58
C GLY A 143 0.39 -11.32 -3.26
N GLY A 144 -0.46 -10.91 -4.19
CA GLY A 144 -1.89 -11.07 -4.15
C GLY A 144 -2.55 -10.25 -5.25
N THR A 145 -3.87 -10.28 -5.30
CA THR A 145 -4.67 -9.58 -6.31
C THR A 145 -5.01 -8.15 -5.93
N ASP A 146 -4.78 -7.75 -4.67
CA ASP A 146 -5.26 -6.48 -4.10
C ASP A 146 -6.75 -6.26 -4.37
N PHE A 147 -7.55 -7.35 -4.24
CA PHE A 147 -8.97 -7.33 -4.53
C PHE A 147 -9.73 -6.45 -3.55
N CYS A 148 -10.34 -5.37 -4.06
CA CYS A 148 -11.09 -4.37 -3.30
C CYS A 148 -12.57 -4.29 -3.72
N GLY A 149 -13.11 -5.32 -4.36
CA GLY A 149 -14.52 -5.35 -4.82
C GLY A 149 -14.81 -4.25 -5.85
N LEU A 150 -15.81 -3.41 -5.57
CA LEU A 150 -16.20 -2.29 -6.44
C LEU A 150 -15.05 -1.29 -6.69
N TYR A 151 -14.09 -1.22 -5.80
CA TYR A 151 -12.99 -0.25 -5.84
C TYR A 151 -11.73 -0.78 -6.53
N ASN A 152 -11.82 -1.90 -7.24
CA ASN A 152 -10.72 -2.40 -8.04
C ASN A 152 -10.40 -1.46 -9.21
N ARG A 153 -9.11 -1.24 -9.44
CA ARG A 153 -8.62 -0.55 -10.66
C ARG A 153 -8.52 -1.49 -11.85
N TYR A 154 -8.42 -2.78 -11.60
CA TYR A 154 -8.25 -3.84 -12.60
C TYR A 154 -9.37 -4.86 -12.45
N PRO A 155 -9.81 -5.52 -13.53
CA PRO A 155 -10.73 -6.65 -13.47
C PRO A 155 -10.00 -7.87 -12.91
N VAL A 156 -9.96 -7.99 -11.58
CA VAL A 156 -9.32 -9.11 -10.87
C VAL A 156 -10.28 -9.73 -9.86
N SER A 157 -10.10 -11.01 -9.59
CA SER A 157 -10.80 -11.76 -8.54
C SER A 157 -9.80 -12.31 -7.52
N VAL A 158 -10.28 -12.68 -6.36
CA VAL A 158 -9.44 -13.37 -5.36
C VAL A 158 -8.89 -14.66 -5.97
N GLY A 159 -7.57 -14.82 -5.94
CA GLY A 159 -6.90 -16.01 -6.48
C GLY A 159 -6.40 -15.88 -7.92
N ASP A 160 -6.66 -14.78 -8.63
CA ASP A 160 -6.18 -14.59 -10.01
C ASP A 160 -4.65 -14.43 -10.12
N ILE A 161 -3.98 -14.17 -9.01
CA ILE A 161 -2.51 -14.11 -8.94
C ILE A 161 -2.00 -15.33 -8.19
N ASP A 162 -1.21 -16.15 -8.89
CA ASP A 162 -0.55 -17.31 -8.31
C ASP A 162 0.69 -16.87 -7.51
N VAL A 163 0.61 -17.01 -6.18
CA VAL A 163 1.71 -16.74 -5.25
C VAL A 163 2.27 -18.08 -4.79
N PRO A 164 3.57 -18.35 -4.99
CA PRO A 164 4.17 -19.63 -4.62
C PRO A 164 4.03 -19.94 -3.12
N ASP A 165 3.69 -21.17 -2.78
CA ASP A 165 3.51 -21.64 -1.38
C ASP A 165 4.75 -21.41 -0.51
N ASP A 166 5.94 -21.45 -1.10
CA ASP A 166 7.18 -21.20 -0.39
C ASP A 166 7.30 -19.74 0.06
N ALA A 167 6.73 -18.80 -0.67
CA ALA A 167 6.69 -17.38 -0.27
C ALA A 167 5.79 -17.20 0.97
N VAL A 168 4.63 -17.85 0.99
CA VAL A 168 3.72 -17.87 2.14
C VAL A 168 4.39 -18.51 3.36
N THR A 169 5.03 -19.66 3.17
CA THR A 169 5.75 -20.37 4.24
C THR A 169 6.89 -19.52 4.83
N LYS A 170 7.66 -18.83 3.98
CA LYS A 170 8.71 -17.92 4.41
C LYS A 170 8.17 -16.74 5.22
N LEU A 171 7.05 -16.15 4.79
CA LEU A 171 6.38 -15.05 5.49
C LEU A 171 5.91 -15.49 6.89
N LEU A 172 5.22 -16.63 6.97
CA LEU A 172 4.73 -17.18 8.26
C LEU A 172 5.87 -17.52 9.22
N GLY A 173 6.99 -18.03 8.69
CA GLY A 173 8.19 -18.34 9.46
C GLY A 173 9.05 -17.15 9.88
N TYR A 174 8.84 -15.98 9.28
CA TYR A 174 9.75 -14.83 9.40
C TYR A 174 9.83 -14.28 10.83
N LYS A 175 8.70 -14.11 11.52
CA LYS A 175 8.68 -13.66 12.93
C LYS A 175 9.47 -14.58 13.86
N ALA A 176 9.40 -15.88 13.65
CA ALA A 176 10.18 -16.85 14.44
C ALA A 176 11.68 -16.71 14.14
N LYS A 177 12.05 -16.47 12.88
CA LYS A 177 13.43 -16.20 12.46
C LYS A 177 13.98 -14.94 13.13
N ILE A 178 13.25 -13.82 13.08
CA ILE A 178 13.65 -12.55 13.72
C ILE A 178 13.87 -12.73 15.21
N ARG A 179 12.92 -13.36 15.93
CA ARG A 179 13.06 -13.63 17.36
C ARG A 179 14.31 -14.47 17.70
N ARG A 180 14.65 -15.44 16.85
CA ARG A 180 15.88 -16.25 17.03
C ARG A 180 17.14 -15.40 16.82
N MET A 181 17.13 -14.52 15.81
CA MET A 181 18.25 -13.64 15.54
C MET A 181 18.48 -12.63 16.68
N GLN A 182 17.41 -12.01 17.20
CA GLN A 182 17.48 -11.09 18.34
C GLN A 182 18.02 -11.78 19.59
N LYS A 183 17.53 -12.96 19.93
CA LYS A 183 18.04 -13.75 21.07
C LYS A 183 19.51 -14.11 20.93
N LYS A 184 19.94 -14.46 19.68
CA LYS A 184 21.35 -14.79 19.42
C LYS A 184 22.24 -13.54 19.56
N ALA A 185 21.80 -12.39 19.05
CA ALA A 185 22.51 -11.12 19.15
C ALA A 185 22.63 -10.66 20.62
N GLN A 186 21.53 -10.75 21.39
CA GLN A 186 21.54 -10.42 22.81
C GLN A 186 22.51 -11.30 23.60
N LYS A 187 22.49 -12.61 23.37
CA LYS A 187 23.41 -13.55 24.04
C LYS A 187 24.86 -13.23 23.69
N ALA A 188 25.17 -12.93 22.43
CA ALA A 188 26.52 -12.55 22.03
C ALA A 188 26.99 -11.25 22.69
N ALA A 189 26.09 -10.25 22.82
CA ALA A 189 26.40 -9.00 23.53
C ALA A 189 26.65 -9.21 25.03
N GLU A 190 25.86 -10.07 25.68
CA GLU A 190 26.06 -10.43 27.10
C GLU A 190 27.38 -11.20 27.34
N GLU A 191 27.78 -12.08 26.42
CA GLU A 191 29.04 -12.81 26.48
C GLU A 191 30.26 -11.87 26.29
N ALA A 192 30.16 -10.93 25.34
CA ALA A 192 31.19 -9.91 25.12
C ALA A 192 31.36 -8.97 26.32
N ALA A 193 30.26 -8.58 26.98
CA ALA A 193 30.28 -7.73 28.17
C ALA A 193 30.89 -8.44 29.42
N LYS A 194 30.85 -9.77 29.48
CA LYS A 194 31.47 -10.57 30.56
C LYS A 194 32.96 -10.85 30.36
N SER A 195 33.45 -10.64 29.13
CA SER A 195 34.87 -10.90 28.78
C SER A 195 35.78 -9.65 28.89
N ASN A 196 35.17 -8.49 29.17
CA ASN A 196 35.85 -7.24 29.51
C ASN A 196 35.77 -6.97 31.04
#